data_3007a37e2ec4fdc15e8f32ced0ae45ce
#
_entry.id   3007a37e2ec4fdc15e8f32ced0ae45ce
#
_cell.length_a   1.000
_cell.length_b   1.000
_cell.length_c   1.000
_cell.angle_alpha   90.00
_cell.angle_beta   90.00
_cell.angle_gamma   90.00
#
_symmetry.space_group_name_H-M   'P 1'
#
loop_
_entity.id
_entity.type
_entity.pdbx_description
1 polymer ?
#
loop_
_entity_poly.entity_id
_entity_poly.type
_entity_poly.pdbx_seq_one_letter_code
_entity_poly.pdbx_strand_id
1 'polypeptide(L)' 'MGRSKLVCNLNLSDFFTLPDDPDVWRKKGGEPTFVVDASGDYVKRYKVYECESLYDSNKKIKLKSSDRVDLVDS' A
#
# COMPACT_ATOMS: atom_id res chain seq x y z
N MET A 1 -18.13 -3.71 10.15
CA MET A 1 -17.94 -2.94 8.93
C MET A 1 -16.49 -2.52 8.82
N GLY A 2 -15.88 -2.86 7.70
CA GLY A 2 -14.50 -2.46 7.46
C GLY A 2 -14.39 -0.97 7.18
N ARG A 3 -13.30 -0.38 7.64
CA ARG A 3 -12.94 0.99 7.28
C ARG A 3 -11.95 0.93 6.14
N SER A 4 -12.23 1.64 5.06
CA SER A 4 -11.29 1.74 3.95
C SER A 4 -10.56 3.07 4.00
N LYS A 5 -9.28 3.03 3.63
CA LYS A 5 -8.46 4.23 3.49
C LYS A 5 -7.62 4.13 2.23
N LEU A 6 -7.24 5.28 1.71
CA LEU A 6 -6.22 5.33 0.68
C LEU A 6 -4.86 5.07 1.30
N VAL A 7 -3.98 4.42 0.54
CA VAL A 7 -2.63 4.06 1.03
C VAL A 7 -1.87 5.30 1.48
N CYS A 8 -2.03 6.41 0.79
CA CYS A 8 -1.35 7.66 1.16
C CYS A 8 -1.80 8.23 2.52
N ASN A 9 -2.99 7.82 3.00
CA ASN A 9 -3.53 8.27 4.28
C ASN A 9 -3.23 7.31 5.43
N LEU A 10 -2.56 6.19 5.15
CA LEU A 10 -2.22 5.23 6.18
C LEU A 10 -1.10 5.74 7.08
N ASN A 11 -1.24 5.47 8.37
CA ASN A 11 -0.15 5.67 9.34
C ASN A 11 0.73 4.43 9.38
N LEU A 12 1.96 4.59 9.85
CA LEU A 12 2.90 3.46 9.94
C LEU A 12 2.44 2.38 10.92
N SER A 13 1.58 2.73 11.86
CA SER A 13 1.01 1.80 12.83
C SER A 13 -0.28 1.14 12.36
N ASP A 14 -0.80 1.53 11.21
CA ASP A 14 -2.05 0.96 10.69
C ASP A 14 -1.79 -0.39 10.05
N PHE A 15 -2.66 -1.35 10.37
CA PHE A 15 -2.69 -2.65 9.73
C PHE A 15 -3.87 -2.70 8.78
N PHE A 16 -3.70 -3.36 7.65
CA PHE A 16 -4.74 -3.40 6.63
C PHE A 16 -4.72 -4.73 5.88
N THR A 17 -5.82 -5.00 5.20
CA THR A 17 -5.96 -6.15 4.31
C THR A 17 -6.27 -5.66 2.90
N LEU A 18 -5.93 -6.48 1.92
CA LEU A 18 -6.27 -6.24 0.54
C LEU A 18 -7.57 -6.98 0.18
N PRO A 19 -8.35 -6.46 -0.80
CA PRO A 19 -9.63 -7.10 -1.16
C PRO A 19 -9.52 -8.57 -1.56
N ASP A 20 -8.42 -8.95 -2.21
CA ASP A 20 -8.22 -10.30 -2.73
C ASP A 20 -7.21 -11.12 -1.93
N ASP A 21 -6.72 -10.60 -0.82
CA ASP A 21 -5.66 -11.26 -0.06
C ASP A 21 -6.04 -11.30 1.43
N PRO A 22 -6.06 -12.49 2.05
CA PRO A 22 -6.37 -12.61 3.48
C PRO A 22 -5.26 -12.15 4.41
N ASP A 23 -4.06 -11.91 3.89
CA ASP A 23 -2.93 -11.49 4.71
C ASP A 23 -3.14 -10.09 5.27
N VAL A 24 -2.57 -9.86 6.45
CA VAL A 24 -2.55 -8.55 7.07
C VAL A 24 -1.22 -7.89 6.74
N TRP A 25 -1.30 -6.65 6.31
CA TRP A 25 -0.16 -5.88 5.85
C TRP A 25 0.00 -4.61 6.67
N ARG A 26 1.19 -4.08 6.68
CA ARG A 26 1.46 -2.76 7.25
C ARG A 26 2.34 -1.96 6.30
N LYS A 27 2.17 -0.66 6.34
CA LYS A 27 2.99 0.26 5.58
C LYS A 27 4.39 0.32 6.19
N LYS A 28 5.41 0.10 5.38
CA LYS A 28 6.78 0.14 5.84
C LYS A 28 7.23 1.60 5.98
N GLY A 29 8.06 1.88 6.98
CA GLY A 29 8.62 3.20 7.16
C GLY A 29 9.52 3.60 6.01
N GLY A 30 9.63 4.90 5.79
CA GLY A 30 10.45 5.44 4.73
C GLY A 30 9.65 6.31 3.77
N GLU A 31 10.35 6.94 2.84
CA GLU A 31 9.73 7.80 1.85
C GLU A 31 9.14 6.96 0.71
N PRO A 32 8.03 7.44 0.11
CA PRO A 32 7.48 6.77 -1.05
C PRO A 32 8.44 6.84 -2.24
N THR A 33 8.42 5.80 -3.05
CA THR A 33 9.20 5.74 -4.28
C THR A 33 8.35 6.27 -5.43
N PHE A 34 8.92 7.11 -6.25
CA PHE A 34 8.26 7.56 -7.46
C PHE A 34 8.47 6.55 -8.57
N VAL A 35 7.39 6.18 -9.23
CA VAL A 35 7.43 5.32 -10.41
C VAL A 35 6.97 6.14 -11.59
N VAL A 36 7.72 6.02 -12.68
CA VAL A 36 7.38 6.69 -13.93
C VAL A 36 6.92 5.63 -14.91
N ASP A 37 5.69 5.77 -15.38
CA ASP A 37 5.14 4.92 -16.41
C ASP A 37 5.07 5.73 -17.70
N ALA A 38 5.90 5.38 -18.67
CA ALA A 38 5.91 6.00 -19.97
C ALA A 38 5.21 5.09 -20.96
N SER A 39 4.02 5.50 -21.41
CA SER A 39 3.24 4.76 -22.39
C SER A 39 2.90 5.72 -23.55
N GLY A 40 3.57 5.53 -24.68
CA GLY A 40 3.37 6.42 -25.82
C GLY A 40 3.80 7.86 -25.50
N ASP A 41 2.88 8.82 -25.75
CA ASP A 41 3.13 10.22 -25.50
C ASP A 41 2.82 10.64 -24.05
N TYR A 42 2.38 9.70 -23.22
CA TYR A 42 2.01 9.99 -21.84
C TYR A 42 3.06 9.50 -20.89
N VAL A 43 3.46 10.38 -19.97
CA VAL A 43 4.33 10.05 -18.85
C VAL A 43 3.52 10.24 -17.58
N LYS A 44 3.24 9.16 -16.86
CA LYS A 44 2.56 9.21 -15.57
C LYS A 44 3.57 9.02 -14.46
N ARG A 45 3.54 9.90 -13.49
CA ARG A 45 4.29 9.75 -12.25
C ARG A 45 3.32 9.44 -11.12
N TYR A 46 3.64 8.41 -10.34
CA TYR A 46 2.84 8.10 -9.16
C TYR A 46 3.75 7.63 -8.03
N LYS A 47 3.24 7.81 -6.82
CA LYS A 47 3.96 7.39 -5.62
C LYS A 47 3.58 5.96 -5.28
N VAL A 48 4.57 5.17 -4.91
CA VAL A 48 4.37 3.78 -4.46
C VAL A 48 4.91 3.67 -3.05
N TYR A 49 4.13 3.02 -2.21
CA TYR A 49 4.51 2.75 -0.83
C TYR A 49 4.82 1.27 -0.68
N GLU A 50 5.93 0.97 -0.02
CA GLU A 50 6.30 -0.40 0.27
C GLU A 50 5.58 -0.87 1.53
N CYS A 51 4.96 -2.04 1.44
CA CYS A 51 4.23 -2.66 2.54
C CYS A 51 4.76 -4.07 2.77
N GLU A 52 4.71 -4.53 4.01
CA GLU A 52 5.17 -5.87 4.35
C GLU A 52 4.09 -6.64 5.09
N SER A 53 4.12 -7.96 4.94
CA SER A 53 3.19 -8.83 5.64
C SER A 53 3.58 -8.95 7.11
N LEU A 54 2.57 -8.96 8.00
CA LEU A 54 2.81 -9.19 9.42
C LEU A 54 3.28 -10.60 9.72
N TYR A 55 2.90 -11.54 8.87
CA TYR A 55 3.18 -12.96 9.10
C TYR A 55 4.47 -13.43 8.44
N ASP A 56 4.93 -12.69 7.44
CA ASP A 56 6.14 -13.05 6.70
C ASP A 56 6.90 -11.78 6.31
N SER A 57 8.01 -11.52 6.99
CA SER A 57 8.81 -10.33 6.74
C SER A 57 9.49 -10.35 5.36
N ASN A 58 9.56 -11.50 4.72
CA ASN A 58 10.11 -11.62 3.36
C ASN A 58 9.07 -11.29 2.28
N LYS A 59 7.80 -11.24 2.67
CA LYS A 59 6.72 -10.96 1.74
C LYS A 59 6.44 -9.47 1.73
N LYS A 60 6.77 -8.82 0.64
CA LYS A 60 6.63 -7.37 0.49
C LYS A 60 5.88 -7.06 -0.80
N ILE A 61 5.07 -6.01 -0.74
CA ILE A 61 4.34 -5.52 -1.91
C ILE A 61 4.49 -4.01 -2.00
N LYS A 62 4.26 -3.48 -3.19
CA LYS A 62 4.23 -2.04 -3.43
C LYS A 62 2.82 -1.65 -3.84
N LEU A 63 2.27 -0.65 -3.17
CA LEU A 63 0.93 -0.15 -3.45
C LEU A 63 1.00 1.30 -3.89
N LYS A 64 0.14 1.66 -4.81
CA LYS A 64 0.01 3.05 -5.26
C LYS A 64 -0.66 3.89 -4.18
N SER A 65 -0.32 5.17 -4.14
CA SER A 65 -0.92 6.08 -3.16
C SER A 65 -2.44 6.18 -3.29
N SER A 66 -2.97 5.94 -4.49
CA SER A 66 -4.41 5.98 -4.76
C SER A 66 -5.11 4.65 -4.51
N ASP A 67 -4.37 3.59 -4.19
CA ASP A 67 -4.98 2.30 -3.88
C ASP A 67 -5.73 2.38 -2.56
N ARG A 68 -6.88 1.70 -2.51
CA ARG A 68 -7.73 1.67 -1.33
C ARG A 68 -7.58 0.32 -0.64
N VAL A 69 -7.44 0.36 0.67
CA VAL A 69 -7.26 -0.85 1.49
C VAL A 69 -8.24 -0.83 2.65
N ASP A 70 -8.49 -2.00 3.22
CA ASP A 70 -9.38 -2.14 4.37
C ASP A 70 -8.57 -2.20 5.66
N LEU A 71 -8.92 -1.34 6.62
CA LEU A 71 -8.25 -1.31 7.91
C LEU A 71 -8.67 -2.50 8.77
N VAL A 72 -7.69 -3.04 9.47
CA VAL A 72 -7.94 -4.10 10.45
C VAL A 72 -8.10 -3.44 11.81
N ASP A 73 -9.26 -3.65 12.42
CA ASP A 73 -9.49 -3.21 13.79
C ASP A 73 -8.81 -4.17 14.75
N SER A 74 -7.96 -3.65 15.56
CA SER A 74 -7.29 -4.42 16.61
C SER A 74 -8.13 -4.44 17.88
#